data_59d35f2d9784f3d8043d5f5948706432
#
_entry.id   59d35f2d9784f3d8043d5f5948706432
#
_cell.length_a   1.000
_cell.length_b   1.000
_cell.length_c   1.000
_cell.angle_alpha   90.00
_cell.angle_beta   90.00
_cell.angle_gamma   90.00
#
_symmetry.space_group_name_H-M   'P 1'
#
loop_
_entity.id
_entity.type
_entity.pdbx_description
1 polymer ?
#
loop_
_entity_poly.entity_id
_entity_poly.type
_entity_poly.pdbx_seq_one_letter_code
_entity_poly.pdbx_strand_id
1 'polypeptide(L)'
;AKSEIAFEFPARHDDLMGTLLGRALALLPPKEADRLAEEVGHEYGLHLAAEMAPGDAQRSLHSAVATVAETLTSHGFAAHSEGTEGQLRIVSEHCPFGQAAIDHPVLCAIDRGLVRGMLAGLYGETAPELTGSFATGKSACTTSV
;
A
#
# COMPACT_ATOMS: atom_id res chain seq x y z
N ALA A 1 20.60 26.31 -6.06
CA ALA A 1 19.22 26.72 -6.13
C ALA A 1 18.61 26.46 -7.48
N LYS A 2 19.33 26.76 -8.51
CA LYS A 2 18.82 26.57 -9.88
C LYS A 2 18.70 25.11 -10.26
N SER A 3 19.58 24.26 -9.75
CA SER A 3 19.54 22.84 -10.03
C SER A 3 18.27 22.19 -9.46
N GLU A 4 17.73 22.74 -8.38
CA GLU A 4 16.51 22.21 -7.79
C GLU A 4 15.32 22.32 -8.72
N ILE A 5 15.23 23.41 -9.47
CA ILE A 5 14.17 23.61 -10.44
C ILE A 5 14.25 22.55 -11.54
N ALA A 6 15.46 22.22 -11.95
CA ALA A 6 15.67 21.22 -13.00
C ALA A 6 15.24 19.82 -12.56
N PHE A 7 15.32 19.50 -11.27
CA PHE A 7 14.94 18.19 -10.77
C PHE A 7 13.45 17.99 -10.68
N GLU A 8 12.67 19.05 -10.69
CA GLU A 8 11.24 18.93 -10.68
C GLU A 8 10.66 18.67 -12.07
N PHE A 9 11.51 18.70 -13.06
CA PHE A 9 11.07 18.46 -14.42
C PHE A 9 11.51 17.06 -14.89
N PRO A 10 10.63 16.32 -15.60
CA PRO A 10 9.28 16.70 -16.01
C PRO A 10 8.30 16.70 -14.83
N ALA A 11 7.26 17.51 -14.96
CA ALA A 11 6.21 17.57 -13.94
C ALA A 11 5.56 16.20 -13.75
N ARG A 12 5.26 15.88 -12.52
CA ARG A 12 4.59 14.62 -12.19
C ARG A 12 3.08 14.79 -12.33
N HIS A 13 2.46 13.79 -12.92
CA HIS A 13 1.01 13.78 -13.13
C HIS A 13 0.39 12.57 -12.42
N ASP A 14 0.77 12.36 -11.17
CA ASP A 14 0.29 11.22 -10.40
C ASP A 14 -1.23 11.27 -10.22
N ASP A 15 -1.80 12.46 -10.06
CA ASP A 15 -3.24 12.64 -9.93
C ASP A 15 -3.97 12.23 -11.20
N LEU A 16 -3.43 12.60 -12.34
CA LEU A 16 -4.01 12.24 -13.63
C LEU A 16 -3.98 10.74 -13.84
N MET A 17 -2.85 10.11 -13.54
CA MET A 17 -2.71 8.67 -13.69
C MET A 17 -3.61 7.91 -12.73
N GLY A 18 -3.72 8.37 -11.49
CA GLY A 18 -4.63 7.78 -10.51
C GLY A 18 -6.09 7.89 -10.92
N THR A 19 -6.48 9.04 -11.47
CA THR A 19 -7.85 9.25 -11.98
C THR A 19 -8.13 8.32 -13.16
N LEU A 20 -7.20 8.22 -14.09
CA LEU A 20 -7.34 7.34 -15.25
C LEU A 20 -7.48 5.88 -14.81
N LEU A 21 -6.62 5.44 -13.89
CA LEU A 21 -6.67 4.08 -13.37
C LEU A 21 -8.00 3.80 -12.68
N GLY A 22 -8.44 4.73 -11.83
CA GLY A 22 -9.72 4.58 -11.13
C GLY A 22 -10.90 4.46 -12.09
N ARG A 23 -10.92 5.29 -13.12
CA ARG A 23 -11.98 5.23 -14.13
C ARG A 23 -11.92 3.96 -14.96
N ALA A 24 -10.71 3.49 -15.28
CA ALA A 24 -10.55 2.24 -16.02
C ALA A 24 -11.05 1.06 -15.20
N LEU A 25 -10.71 1.02 -13.92
CA LEU A 25 -11.19 -0.04 -13.02
C LEU A 25 -12.70 0.00 -12.84
N ALA A 26 -13.30 1.17 -12.90
CA ALA A 26 -14.74 1.32 -12.80
C ALA A 26 -15.51 0.69 -13.97
N LEU A 27 -14.84 0.37 -15.06
CA LEU A 27 -15.45 -0.34 -16.20
C LEU A 27 -15.60 -1.84 -15.96
N LEU A 28 -14.94 -2.37 -14.93
CA LEU A 28 -15.03 -3.77 -14.58
C LEU A 28 -16.10 -3.99 -13.51
N PRO A 29 -16.64 -5.21 -13.41
CA PRO A 29 -17.48 -5.56 -12.27
C PRO A 29 -16.68 -5.31 -10.96
N PRO A 30 -17.34 -4.80 -9.90
CA PRO A 30 -16.63 -4.38 -8.68
C PRO A 30 -15.71 -5.45 -8.08
N LYS A 31 -16.15 -6.70 -8.06
CA LYS A 31 -15.33 -7.78 -7.52
C LYS A 31 -14.10 -8.07 -8.36
N GLU A 32 -14.21 -7.94 -9.66
CA GLU A 32 -13.07 -8.15 -10.56
C GLU A 32 -12.07 -7.01 -10.45
N ALA A 33 -12.56 -5.78 -10.35
CA ALA A 33 -11.71 -4.62 -10.16
C ALA A 33 -10.92 -4.74 -8.85
N ASP A 34 -11.60 -5.11 -7.77
CA ASP A 34 -10.97 -5.28 -6.47
C ASP A 34 -9.90 -6.38 -6.51
N ARG A 35 -10.24 -7.52 -7.12
CA ARG A 35 -9.31 -8.64 -7.25
C ARG A 35 -8.08 -8.26 -8.07
N LEU A 36 -8.27 -7.58 -9.18
CA LEU A 36 -7.18 -7.16 -10.04
C LEU A 36 -6.24 -6.20 -9.31
N ALA A 37 -6.80 -5.21 -8.62
CA ALA A 37 -6.03 -4.23 -7.87
C ALA A 37 -5.22 -4.90 -6.75
N GLU A 38 -5.83 -5.82 -6.01
CA GLU A 38 -5.15 -6.56 -4.97
C GLU A 38 -4.05 -7.46 -5.54
N GLU A 39 -4.34 -8.15 -6.63
CA GLU A 39 -3.38 -9.05 -7.27
C GLU A 39 -2.12 -8.31 -7.73
N VAL A 40 -2.30 -7.18 -8.40
CA VAL A 40 -1.18 -6.35 -8.84
C VAL A 40 -0.40 -5.81 -7.64
N GLY A 41 -1.09 -5.35 -6.62
CA GLY A 41 -0.45 -4.91 -5.37
C GLY A 41 0.36 -6.04 -4.74
N HIS A 42 -0.21 -7.24 -4.69
CA HIS A 42 0.45 -8.41 -4.12
C HIS A 42 1.74 -8.75 -4.87
N GLU A 43 1.70 -8.78 -6.19
CA GLU A 43 2.88 -9.06 -7.00
C GLU A 43 3.98 -8.03 -6.75
N TYR A 44 3.60 -6.76 -6.69
CA TYR A 44 4.55 -5.69 -6.42
C TYR A 44 5.09 -5.79 -4.99
N GLY A 45 4.25 -6.14 -4.04
CA GLY A 45 4.67 -6.36 -2.65
C GLY A 45 5.69 -7.48 -2.51
N LEU A 46 5.52 -8.57 -3.23
CA LEU A 46 6.50 -9.66 -3.27
C LEU A 46 7.83 -9.18 -3.83
N HIS A 47 7.79 -8.36 -4.86
CA HIS A 47 8.99 -7.78 -5.46
C HIS A 47 9.73 -6.91 -4.44
N LEU A 48 9.02 -6.06 -3.73
CA LEU A 48 9.60 -5.21 -2.68
C LEU A 48 10.22 -6.04 -1.56
N ALA A 49 9.54 -7.10 -1.14
CA ALA A 49 10.05 -7.97 -0.09
C ALA A 49 11.37 -8.63 -0.50
N ALA A 50 11.50 -9.04 -1.74
CA ALA A 50 12.72 -9.64 -2.25
C ALA A 50 13.90 -8.66 -2.22
N GLU A 51 13.64 -7.39 -2.42
CA GLU A 51 14.67 -6.36 -2.34
C GLU A 51 15.07 -6.05 -0.91
N MET A 52 14.10 -6.07 0.02
CA MET A 52 14.33 -5.68 1.41
C MET A 52 15.06 -6.76 2.21
N ALA A 53 14.79 -8.01 1.91
CA ALA A 53 15.31 -9.14 2.69
C ALA A 53 15.86 -10.20 1.74
N PRO A 54 17.03 -9.95 1.16
CA PRO A 54 17.65 -10.92 0.26
C PRO A 54 18.08 -12.21 0.98
N GLY A 55 18.06 -12.21 2.29
CA GLY A 55 18.37 -13.40 3.07
C GLY A 55 17.15 -14.24 3.33
N ASP A 56 17.39 -15.39 3.92
CA ASP A 56 16.36 -16.37 4.26
C ASP A 56 16.00 -16.33 5.74
N ALA A 57 16.35 -15.26 6.43
CA ALA A 57 16.08 -15.11 7.84
C ALA A 57 14.57 -15.08 8.09
N GLN A 58 14.08 -16.08 8.78
CA GLN A 58 12.68 -16.13 9.16
C GLN A 58 12.40 -15.05 10.20
N ARG A 59 11.40 -14.22 9.93
CA ARG A 59 11.04 -13.10 10.79
C ARG A 59 9.82 -13.44 11.62
N SER A 60 9.70 -12.83 12.80
CA SER A 60 8.45 -12.84 13.51
C SER A 60 7.43 -11.96 12.77
N LEU A 61 6.15 -12.20 12.99
CA LEU A 61 5.11 -11.37 12.38
C LEU A 61 5.26 -9.91 12.81
N HIS A 62 5.57 -9.67 14.07
CA HIS A 62 5.78 -8.32 14.59
C HIS A 62 6.91 -7.60 13.84
N SER A 63 8.04 -8.28 13.65
CA SER A 63 9.18 -7.72 12.93
C SER A 63 8.85 -7.49 11.45
N ALA A 64 8.15 -8.42 10.83
CA ALA A 64 7.74 -8.28 9.43
C ALA A 64 6.80 -7.09 9.24
N VAL A 65 5.82 -6.93 10.12
CA VAL A 65 4.89 -5.80 10.07
C VAL A 65 5.61 -4.47 10.23
N ALA A 66 6.59 -4.39 11.13
CA ALA A 66 7.40 -3.19 11.29
C ALA A 66 8.18 -2.85 10.01
N THR A 67 8.76 -3.85 9.37
CA THR A 67 9.49 -3.67 8.12
C THR A 67 8.56 -3.21 6.99
N VAL A 68 7.36 -3.77 6.92
CA VAL A 68 6.36 -3.35 5.94
C VAL A 68 6.00 -1.88 6.15
N ALA A 69 5.79 -1.45 7.40
CA ALA A 69 5.47 -0.06 7.70
C ALA A 69 6.60 0.89 7.26
N GLU A 70 7.85 0.52 7.50
CA GLU A 70 8.99 1.32 7.06
C GLU A 70 9.04 1.43 5.53
N THR A 71 8.77 0.35 4.84
CA THR A 71 8.78 0.34 3.38
C THR A 71 7.64 1.18 2.81
N LEU A 72 6.46 1.05 3.38
CA LEU A 72 5.34 1.90 2.98
C LEU A 72 5.67 3.38 3.19
N THR A 73 6.36 3.72 4.28
CA THR A 73 6.78 5.08 4.54
C THR A 73 7.73 5.59 3.46
N SER A 74 8.67 4.77 3.02
CA SER A 74 9.58 5.16 1.94
C SER A 74 8.86 5.32 0.60
N HIS A 75 7.64 4.80 0.48
CA HIS A 75 6.80 4.92 -0.71
C HIS A 75 5.67 5.95 -0.54
N GLY A 76 5.73 6.78 0.49
CA GLY A 76 4.83 7.92 0.65
C GLY A 76 3.61 7.70 1.53
N PHE A 77 3.52 6.56 2.22
CA PHE A 77 2.34 6.26 3.06
C PHE A 77 2.40 6.82 4.47
N ALA A 78 3.56 7.24 4.95
CA ALA A 78 3.74 7.69 6.34
C ALA A 78 3.14 6.68 7.32
N ALA A 79 3.60 5.44 7.24
CA ALA A 79 3.01 4.33 7.98
C ALA A 79 3.82 3.95 9.21
N HIS A 80 3.12 3.42 10.22
CA HIS A 80 3.75 2.82 11.39
C HIS A 80 2.95 1.61 11.82
N SER A 81 3.59 0.72 12.57
CA SER A 81 2.92 -0.46 13.12
C SER A 81 2.41 -0.18 14.52
N GLU A 82 1.27 -0.76 14.86
CA GLU A 82 0.66 -0.66 16.18
C GLU A 82 0.17 -2.03 16.63
N GLY A 83 0.00 -2.17 17.93
CA GLY A 83 -0.59 -3.35 18.51
C GLY A 83 0.43 -4.38 18.96
N THR A 84 -0.11 -5.48 19.49
CA THR A 84 0.67 -6.60 20.01
C THR A 84 0.33 -7.85 19.21
N GLU A 85 1.06 -8.92 19.48
CA GLU A 85 0.85 -10.19 18.80
C GLU A 85 -0.62 -10.62 18.88
N GLY A 86 -1.19 -10.97 17.73
CA GLY A 86 -2.60 -11.29 17.61
C GLY A 86 -3.50 -10.10 17.24
N GLN A 87 -3.01 -8.87 17.37
CA GLN A 87 -3.75 -7.66 17.04
C GLN A 87 -2.85 -6.61 16.40
N LEU A 88 -1.97 -7.06 15.51
CA LEU A 88 -1.07 -6.16 14.80
C LEU A 88 -1.82 -5.42 13.69
N ARG A 89 -1.48 -4.16 13.51
CA ARG A 89 -2.02 -3.35 12.43
C ARG A 89 -0.99 -2.34 11.94
N ILE A 90 -1.22 -1.90 10.72
CA ILE A 90 -0.41 -0.85 10.08
C ILE A 90 -1.32 0.35 9.91
N VAL A 91 -0.87 1.49 10.40
CA VAL A 91 -1.61 2.75 10.29
C VAL A 91 -0.84 3.66 9.36
N SER A 92 -1.49 4.09 8.29
CA SER A 92 -0.92 5.01 7.30
C SER A 92 -1.60 6.37 7.42
N GLU A 93 -0.83 7.40 7.70
CA GLU A 93 -1.37 8.75 7.91
C GLU A 93 -1.39 9.57 6.62
N HIS A 94 -0.88 9.03 5.55
CA HIS A 94 -0.90 9.66 4.24
C HIS A 94 -1.14 8.60 3.16
N CYS A 95 -1.91 8.98 2.14
CA CYS A 95 -2.18 8.11 1.00
C CYS A 95 -1.56 8.72 -0.25
N PRO A 96 -0.59 8.07 -0.89
CA PRO A 96 0.01 8.60 -2.10
C PRO A 96 -0.95 8.65 -3.29
N PHE A 97 -2.06 7.92 -3.24
CA PHE A 97 -3.09 8.00 -4.28
C PHE A 97 -3.96 9.24 -4.16
N GLY A 98 -3.94 9.90 -2.99
CA GLY A 98 -4.62 11.18 -2.79
C GLY A 98 -6.12 11.15 -3.07
N GLN A 99 -6.60 12.17 -3.75
CA GLN A 99 -8.03 12.31 -4.06
C GLN A 99 -8.55 11.15 -4.92
N ALA A 100 -7.71 10.56 -5.76
CA ALA A 100 -8.12 9.44 -6.60
C ALA A 100 -8.63 8.25 -5.78
N ALA A 101 -8.03 7.97 -4.64
CA ALA A 101 -8.48 6.89 -3.76
C ALA A 101 -9.83 7.20 -3.11
N ILE A 102 -10.09 8.48 -2.83
CA ILE A 102 -11.38 8.91 -2.29
C ILE A 102 -12.47 8.76 -3.34
N ASP A 103 -12.18 9.17 -4.55
CA ASP A 103 -13.13 9.09 -5.67
C ASP A 103 -13.32 7.65 -6.17
N HIS A 104 -12.28 6.83 -6.05
CA HIS A 104 -12.27 5.45 -6.51
C HIS A 104 -11.70 4.53 -5.41
N PRO A 105 -12.52 4.16 -4.41
CA PRO A 105 -12.04 3.35 -3.28
C PRO A 105 -11.42 2.01 -3.66
N VAL A 106 -11.69 1.50 -4.85
CA VAL A 106 -11.08 0.27 -5.34
C VAL A 106 -9.55 0.37 -5.38
N LEU A 107 -9.00 1.58 -5.48
CA LEU A 107 -7.55 1.79 -5.44
C LEU A 107 -6.95 1.37 -4.10
N CYS A 108 -7.74 1.36 -3.03
CA CYS A 108 -7.29 0.90 -1.72
C CYS A 108 -6.97 -0.60 -1.71
N ALA A 109 -7.51 -1.35 -2.65
CA ALA A 109 -7.19 -2.77 -2.77
C ALA A 109 -5.72 -2.99 -3.20
N ILE A 110 -5.12 -2.02 -3.88
CA ILE A 110 -3.70 -2.06 -4.22
C ILE A 110 -2.87 -2.05 -2.94
N ASP A 111 -3.22 -1.17 -2.00
CA ASP A 111 -2.52 -1.08 -0.72
C ASP A 111 -2.65 -2.38 0.08
N ARG A 112 -3.85 -2.95 0.14
CA ARG A 112 -4.07 -4.23 0.79
C ARG A 112 -3.21 -5.33 0.16
N GLY A 113 -3.14 -5.34 -1.16
CA GLY A 113 -2.29 -6.26 -1.90
C GLY A 113 -0.81 -6.07 -1.62
N LEU A 114 -0.36 -4.81 -1.57
CA LEU A 114 1.04 -4.50 -1.22
C LEU A 114 1.43 -5.09 0.13
N VAL A 115 0.61 -4.84 1.15
CA VAL A 115 0.85 -5.36 2.49
C VAL A 115 0.89 -6.89 2.48
N ARG A 116 -0.09 -7.51 1.84
CA ARG A 116 -0.16 -8.97 1.74
C ARG A 116 1.07 -9.55 1.04
N GLY A 117 1.49 -8.94 -0.07
CA GLY A 117 2.65 -9.40 -0.83
C GLY A 117 3.97 -9.24 -0.07
N MET A 118 4.15 -8.11 0.60
CA MET A 118 5.34 -7.90 1.42
C MET A 118 5.41 -8.89 2.58
N LEU A 119 4.29 -9.10 3.26
CA LEU A 119 4.23 -10.07 4.36
C LEU A 119 4.46 -11.50 3.85
N ALA A 120 3.91 -11.84 2.69
CA ALA A 120 4.13 -13.17 2.12
C ALA A 120 5.63 -13.43 1.88
N GLY A 121 6.35 -12.43 1.41
CA GLY A 121 7.79 -12.56 1.18
C GLY A 121 8.64 -12.52 2.43
N LEU A 122 8.20 -11.81 3.46
CA LEU A 122 8.98 -11.62 4.69
C LEU A 122 8.65 -12.62 5.79
N TYR A 123 7.42 -13.09 5.82
CA TYR A 123 6.92 -13.92 6.92
C TYR A 123 6.17 -15.16 6.42
N GLY A 124 5.14 -14.96 5.62
CA GLY A 124 4.27 -16.02 5.15
C GLY A 124 2.89 -15.47 4.80
N GLU A 125 2.01 -16.34 4.35
CA GLU A 125 0.67 -15.94 3.95
C GLU A 125 -0.11 -15.38 5.14
N THR A 126 -0.76 -14.24 4.90
CA THR A 126 -1.63 -13.56 5.85
C THR A 126 -2.89 -13.10 5.11
N ALA A 127 -3.86 -12.61 5.85
CA ALA A 127 -5.09 -12.06 5.27
C ALA A 127 -5.32 -10.64 5.80
N PRO A 128 -4.53 -9.66 5.34
CA PRO A 128 -4.69 -8.29 5.80
C PRO A 128 -6.05 -7.73 5.40
N GLU A 129 -6.67 -6.98 6.30
CA GLU A 129 -7.95 -6.34 6.06
C GLU A 129 -7.85 -4.84 6.31
N LEU A 130 -8.39 -4.07 5.38
CA LEU A 130 -8.49 -2.63 5.54
C LEU A 130 -9.69 -2.33 6.44
N THR A 131 -9.42 -1.91 7.67
CA THR A 131 -10.46 -1.66 8.67
C THR A 131 -10.86 -0.19 8.77
N GLY A 132 -10.12 0.70 8.12
CA GLY A 132 -10.48 2.11 8.00
C GLY A 132 -9.65 2.74 6.92
N SER A 133 -10.21 3.73 6.22
CA SER A 133 -9.47 4.40 5.15
C SER A 133 -9.92 5.85 4.98
N PHE A 134 -9.10 6.64 4.30
CA PHE A 134 -9.47 8.00 3.92
C PHE A 134 -10.71 7.98 3.03
N ALA A 135 -10.88 6.95 2.22
CA ALA A 135 -12.05 6.80 1.35
C ALA A 135 -13.35 6.63 2.15
N THR A 136 -13.29 6.14 3.37
CA THR A 136 -14.45 5.99 4.25
C THR A 136 -14.58 7.13 5.26
N GLY A 137 -13.84 8.23 5.06
CA GLY A 137 -13.92 9.40 5.91
C GLY A 137 -13.06 9.36 7.17
N LYS A 138 -12.18 8.39 7.31
CA LYS A 138 -11.25 8.31 8.44
C LYS A 138 -10.05 9.20 8.20
N SER A 139 -9.38 9.59 9.29
CA SER A 139 -8.17 10.42 9.23
C SER A 139 -6.90 9.61 8.93
N ALA A 140 -7.00 8.29 8.88
CA ALA A 140 -5.90 7.41 8.58
C ALA A 140 -6.42 6.12 7.95
N CYS A 141 -5.56 5.45 7.19
CA CYS A 141 -5.85 4.11 6.69
C CYS A 141 -5.28 3.10 7.67
N THR A 142 -6.07 2.12 8.07
CA THR A 142 -5.67 1.09 9.02
C THR A 142 -5.85 -0.27 8.38
N THR A 143 -4.79 -1.05 8.36
CA THR A 143 -4.80 -2.42 7.87
C THR A 143 -4.48 -3.35 9.03
N SER A 144 -5.43 -4.22 9.35
CA SER A 144 -5.23 -5.25 10.37
C SER A 144 -4.61 -6.48 9.75
N VAL A 145 -3.65 -7.04 10.43
CA VAL A 145 -2.90 -8.20 9.95
C VAL A 145 -3.29 -9.46 10.68
#